data_74e2094a2e1eaa9d79163364f4e7774d
#
_entry.id   74e2094a2e1eaa9d79163364f4e7774d
#
_cell.length_a   1.000
_cell.length_b   1.000
_cell.length_c   1.000
_cell.angle_alpha   90.00
_cell.angle_beta   90.00
_cell.angle_gamma   90.00
#
_symmetry.space_group_name_H-M   'P 1'
#
loop_
_entity.id
_entity.type
_entity.pdbx_description
1 polymer ?
#
loop_
_entity_poly.entity_id
_entity_poly.type
_entity_poly.pdbx_seq_one_letter_code
_entity_poly.pdbx_strand_id
1 'polypeptide(L)'
;MSTRFNTTNILDTIEMIENYRLDIRTVTMGISLLGCTRSTMEATCQAIYDRVTQQAGRLVEVCEGIEGELGIPIVNKRISVTPISLVVAGVDGNPVDAAKALDKAAKEVGVNFVGGYSALVEKGATTAEQKLISSIPEALATTDVVCSSVNIASSRAGINMDAAKKMGEVIKEAAELTKDDSAIACAKLVVFANSVGDNPFMAGAFHGIEEPDCVVSVGVSGPGVVDRALGSLEGASLDQVAEEVKKAAFKITRAGQLVGTMASERLGVPFGIIDLSLAPTAELGDSVAHILEHMGLDQVGTHGTTAALALLNDAVKKGGMMACSRVGGLSGSFIPVSEDKGMIDAVKSGSISMDKLEAMTAICSVGFDMIALPGDTSAATISGMIADEAAIGVMNHKTTAVRVIPVPGAQVGDEVSFGGLLGYAPVIPVNQVGNAQFINRGGFIPAPVHGFRN
;
A
#
# COMPACT_ATOMS: atom_id res chain seq x y z
N MET A 1 -28.20 -25.57 -16.89
CA MET A 1 -27.10 -26.46 -16.54
C MET A 1 -27.05 -26.57 -15.03
N SER A 2 -27.28 -27.75 -14.45
CA SER A 2 -27.16 -27.97 -13.00
C SER A 2 -25.68 -27.90 -12.61
N THR A 3 -25.27 -26.81 -11.99
CA THR A 3 -23.96 -26.70 -11.32
C THR A 3 -23.94 -27.71 -10.18
N ARG A 4 -23.36 -28.88 -10.41
CA ARG A 4 -23.03 -29.79 -9.31
C ARG A 4 -21.93 -29.11 -8.49
N PHE A 5 -22.33 -28.51 -7.37
CA PHE A 5 -21.35 -28.09 -6.36
C PHE A 5 -20.62 -29.34 -5.87
N ASN A 6 -19.31 -29.36 -6.03
CA ASN A 6 -18.49 -30.38 -5.45
C ASN A 6 -18.41 -30.09 -3.92
N THR A 7 -18.90 -31.03 -3.11
CA THR A 7 -18.91 -30.91 -1.63
C THR A 7 -17.52 -30.59 -1.09
N THR A 8 -16.46 -31.14 -1.70
CA THR A 8 -15.07 -30.83 -1.34
C THR A 8 -14.75 -29.34 -1.51
N ASN A 9 -15.16 -28.73 -2.62
CA ASN A 9 -14.89 -27.30 -2.88
C ASN A 9 -15.65 -26.39 -1.89
N ILE A 10 -16.83 -26.81 -1.44
CA ILE A 10 -17.59 -26.06 -0.42
C ILE A 10 -16.87 -26.15 0.92
N LEU A 11 -16.45 -27.33 1.33
CA LEU A 11 -15.69 -27.56 2.57
C LEU A 11 -14.36 -26.79 2.55
N ASP A 12 -13.62 -26.85 1.44
CA ASP A 12 -12.38 -26.09 1.24
C ASP A 12 -12.61 -24.57 1.45
N THR A 13 -13.73 -24.04 0.93
CA THR A 13 -14.04 -22.61 1.07
C THR A 13 -14.35 -22.23 2.52
N ILE A 14 -15.12 -23.05 3.21
CA ILE A 14 -15.41 -22.86 4.65
C ILE A 14 -14.10 -22.91 5.44
N GLU A 15 -13.25 -23.88 5.15
CA GLU A 15 -11.95 -24.04 5.82
C GLU A 15 -11.02 -22.85 5.59
N MET A 16 -11.04 -22.27 4.38
CA MET A 16 -10.29 -21.04 4.05
C MET A 16 -10.74 -19.84 4.88
N ILE A 17 -12.04 -19.70 5.15
CA ILE A 17 -12.58 -18.59 5.93
C ILE A 17 -12.35 -18.81 7.42
N GLU A 18 -12.74 -19.98 7.95
CA GLU A 18 -12.74 -20.25 9.38
C GLU A 18 -11.34 -20.53 9.95
N ASN A 19 -10.51 -21.27 9.19
CA ASN A 19 -9.24 -21.79 9.69
C ASN A 19 -8.01 -21.13 9.09
N TYR A 20 -8.09 -20.57 7.85
CA TYR A 20 -6.93 -20.05 7.12
C TYR A 20 -6.96 -18.54 6.95
N ARG A 21 -7.87 -17.85 7.66
CA ARG A 21 -7.95 -16.38 7.73
C ARG A 21 -8.05 -15.69 6.35
N LEU A 22 -8.82 -16.29 5.43
CA LEU A 22 -9.19 -15.56 4.22
C LEU A 22 -10.01 -14.34 4.61
N ASP A 23 -9.51 -13.16 4.27
CA ASP A 23 -10.23 -11.91 4.43
C ASP A 23 -10.29 -11.11 3.13
N ILE A 24 -11.29 -10.25 3.04
CA ILE A 24 -11.28 -9.12 2.13
C ILE A 24 -10.64 -7.98 2.90
N ARG A 25 -9.36 -7.72 2.62
CA ARG A 25 -8.60 -6.71 3.34
C ARG A 25 -9.22 -5.32 3.19
N THR A 26 -9.78 -5.01 2.01
CA THR A 26 -10.45 -3.75 1.77
C THR A 26 -11.47 -3.82 0.65
N VAL A 27 -12.56 -3.08 0.80
CA VAL A 27 -13.41 -2.60 -0.29
C VAL A 27 -13.20 -1.10 -0.37
N THR A 28 -12.69 -0.62 -1.50
CA THR A 28 -12.33 0.78 -1.70
C THR A 28 -13.15 1.40 -2.80
N MET A 29 -13.80 2.52 -2.50
CA MET A 29 -14.49 3.34 -3.50
C MET A 29 -13.57 4.42 -4.03
N GLY A 30 -13.24 4.37 -5.32
CA GLY A 30 -12.55 5.43 -6.04
C GLY A 30 -13.55 6.49 -6.48
N ILE A 31 -13.26 7.77 -6.21
CA ILE A 31 -14.16 8.89 -6.50
C ILE A 31 -13.40 10.02 -7.19
N SER A 32 -13.82 10.38 -8.40
CA SER A 32 -13.30 11.56 -9.08
C SER A 32 -13.79 12.85 -8.41
N LEU A 33 -12.83 13.72 -8.07
CA LEU A 33 -13.06 15.05 -7.51
C LEU A 33 -12.75 16.17 -8.51
N LEU A 34 -12.46 15.86 -9.77
CA LEU A 34 -12.14 16.87 -10.79
C LEU A 34 -13.23 17.94 -10.94
N GLY A 35 -14.50 17.55 -10.77
CA GLY A 35 -15.65 18.45 -10.79
C GLY A 35 -15.86 19.28 -9.52
N CYS A 36 -14.99 19.17 -8.49
CA CYS A 36 -15.18 19.83 -7.20
C CYS A 36 -14.49 21.19 -7.10
N THR A 37 -13.57 21.53 -8.02
CA THR A 37 -12.87 22.83 -8.02
C THR A 37 -13.86 24.00 -8.10
N ARG A 38 -13.70 24.98 -7.21
CA ARG A 38 -14.47 26.24 -7.15
C ARG A 38 -13.52 27.43 -7.07
N SER A 39 -14.08 28.63 -7.07
CA SER A 39 -13.32 29.89 -7.00
C SER A 39 -12.65 30.15 -5.65
N THR A 40 -13.12 29.51 -4.57
CA THR A 40 -12.55 29.66 -3.22
C THR A 40 -12.26 28.28 -2.61
N MET A 41 -11.30 28.23 -1.68
CA MET A 41 -10.96 27.00 -0.96
C MET A 41 -12.17 26.47 -0.16
N GLU A 42 -12.90 27.36 0.53
CA GLU A 42 -14.09 26.98 1.29
C GLU A 42 -15.16 26.30 0.43
N ALA A 43 -15.48 26.89 -0.72
CA ALA A 43 -16.45 26.30 -1.66
C ALA A 43 -15.95 24.99 -2.29
N THR A 44 -14.63 24.88 -2.53
CA THR A 44 -14.00 23.64 -3.01
C THR A 44 -14.07 22.55 -1.94
N CYS A 45 -13.75 22.85 -0.70
CA CYS A 45 -13.85 21.93 0.44
C CYS A 45 -15.29 21.44 0.64
N GLN A 46 -16.29 22.34 0.54
CA GLN A 46 -17.69 21.93 0.62
C GLN A 46 -18.08 20.99 -0.53
N ALA A 47 -17.64 21.28 -1.77
CA ALA A 47 -17.90 20.42 -2.92
C ALA A 47 -17.24 19.04 -2.79
N ILE A 48 -16.02 18.97 -2.21
CA ILE A 48 -15.34 17.70 -1.90
C ILE A 48 -16.16 16.90 -0.89
N TYR A 49 -16.55 17.53 0.21
CA TYR A 49 -17.34 16.90 1.26
C TYR A 49 -18.67 16.36 0.72
N ASP A 50 -19.43 17.18 0.00
CA ASP A 50 -20.72 16.78 -0.57
C ASP A 50 -20.55 15.62 -1.56
N ARG A 51 -19.52 15.66 -2.40
CA ARG A 51 -19.25 14.61 -3.39
C ARG A 51 -18.93 13.28 -2.72
N VAL A 52 -18.03 13.27 -1.72
CA VAL A 52 -17.63 12.05 -1.00
C VAL A 52 -18.82 11.47 -0.23
N THR A 53 -19.53 12.28 0.53
CA THR A 53 -20.69 11.79 1.32
C THR A 53 -21.81 11.27 0.44
N GLN A 54 -22.07 11.91 -0.70
CA GLN A 54 -23.07 11.45 -1.66
C GLN A 54 -22.70 10.11 -2.28
N GLN A 55 -21.47 9.92 -2.70
CA GLN A 55 -21.05 8.70 -3.40
C GLN A 55 -20.85 7.52 -2.43
N ALA A 56 -20.18 7.76 -1.32
CA ALA A 56 -19.78 6.71 -0.39
C ALA A 56 -20.75 6.46 0.77
N GLY A 57 -21.86 7.21 0.85
CA GLY A 57 -22.77 7.15 2.00
C GLY A 57 -23.38 5.79 2.29
N ARG A 58 -23.39 4.85 1.31
CA ARG A 58 -23.88 3.48 1.48
C ARG A 58 -22.78 2.43 1.51
N LEU A 59 -21.51 2.83 1.39
CA LEU A 59 -20.40 1.88 1.24
C LEU A 59 -20.28 0.93 2.44
N VAL A 60 -20.32 1.47 3.64
CA VAL A 60 -20.16 0.69 4.88
C VAL A 60 -21.33 -0.29 5.05
N GLU A 61 -22.58 0.20 4.95
CA GLU A 61 -23.80 -0.61 5.04
C GLU A 61 -23.78 -1.79 4.05
N VAL A 62 -23.42 -1.51 2.80
CA VAL A 62 -23.36 -2.55 1.75
C VAL A 62 -22.27 -3.58 2.05
N CYS A 63 -21.09 -3.15 2.51
CA CYS A 63 -20.02 -4.07 2.86
C CYS A 63 -20.37 -4.97 4.06
N GLU A 64 -20.98 -4.40 5.11
CA GLU A 64 -21.45 -5.16 6.28
C GLU A 64 -22.56 -6.15 5.89
N GLY A 65 -23.45 -5.77 5.00
CA GLY A 65 -24.47 -6.67 4.45
C GLY A 65 -23.87 -7.85 3.67
N ILE A 66 -22.80 -7.61 2.89
CA ILE A 66 -22.10 -8.67 2.14
C ILE A 66 -21.33 -9.59 3.11
N GLU A 67 -20.65 -9.01 4.09
CA GLU A 67 -19.95 -9.74 5.14
C GLU A 67 -20.90 -10.68 5.89
N GLY A 68 -22.06 -10.18 6.31
CA GLY A 68 -23.07 -10.99 7.00
C GLY A 68 -23.67 -12.10 6.13
N GLU A 69 -23.79 -11.89 4.81
CA GLU A 69 -24.34 -12.88 3.88
C GLU A 69 -23.34 -13.99 3.53
N LEU A 70 -22.07 -13.62 3.33
CA LEU A 70 -21.02 -14.55 2.88
C LEU A 70 -20.22 -15.19 4.03
N GLY A 71 -20.25 -14.58 5.22
CA GLY A 71 -19.37 -14.97 6.33
C GLY A 71 -17.89 -14.64 6.09
N ILE A 72 -17.56 -13.85 5.05
CA ILE A 72 -16.20 -13.45 4.75
C ILE A 72 -15.95 -12.07 5.36
N PRO A 73 -14.99 -11.88 6.28
CA PRO A 73 -14.71 -10.59 6.86
C PRO A 73 -14.27 -9.55 5.80
N ILE A 74 -14.83 -8.34 5.85
CA ILE A 74 -14.38 -7.17 5.08
C ILE A 74 -13.75 -6.20 6.07
N VAL A 75 -12.43 -6.31 6.24
CA VAL A 75 -11.70 -5.70 7.34
C VAL A 75 -11.71 -4.18 7.26
N ASN A 76 -11.49 -3.60 6.06
CA ASN A 76 -11.52 -2.17 5.85
C ASN A 76 -12.51 -1.75 4.77
N LYS A 77 -13.16 -0.63 5.00
CA LYS A 77 -13.92 0.12 4.01
C LYS A 77 -13.16 1.43 3.79
N ARG A 78 -12.78 1.73 2.54
CA ARG A 78 -11.91 2.87 2.22
C ARG A 78 -12.44 3.70 1.08
N ILE A 79 -11.92 4.92 0.98
CA ILE A 79 -12.14 5.82 -0.15
C ILE A 79 -10.76 6.19 -0.72
N SER A 80 -10.64 6.25 -2.04
CA SER A 80 -9.55 6.91 -2.74
C SER A 80 -10.11 8.01 -3.62
N VAL A 81 -9.45 9.17 -3.63
CA VAL A 81 -9.93 10.32 -4.41
C VAL A 81 -8.87 10.79 -5.40
N THR A 82 -9.29 11.57 -6.40
CA THR A 82 -8.36 12.28 -7.30
C THR A 82 -7.28 12.98 -6.47
N PRO A 83 -6.00 12.94 -6.87
CA PRO A 83 -4.94 13.69 -6.20
C PRO A 83 -5.35 15.13 -5.92
N ILE A 84 -5.40 15.50 -4.65
CA ILE A 84 -5.90 16.82 -4.22
C ILE A 84 -5.07 17.95 -4.83
N SER A 85 -3.78 17.73 -5.12
CA SER A 85 -2.96 18.70 -5.83
C SER A 85 -3.55 19.17 -7.16
N LEU A 86 -4.30 18.31 -7.85
CA LEU A 86 -4.98 18.66 -9.12
C LEU A 86 -6.27 19.44 -8.87
N VAL A 87 -6.98 19.11 -7.81
CA VAL A 87 -8.28 19.73 -7.46
C VAL A 87 -8.10 21.16 -6.97
N VAL A 88 -7.04 21.41 -6.19
CA VAL A 88 -6.77 22.73 -5.60
C VAL A 88 -5.73 23.58 -6.37
N ALA A 89 -5.28 23.11 -7.54
CA ALA A 89 -4.17 23.73 -8.28
C ALA A 89 -4.36 25.23 -8.60
N GLY A 90 -5.59 25.65 -8.87
CA GLY A 90 -5.94 27.04 -9.18
C GLY A 90 -6.71 27.75 -8.06
N VAL A 91 -6.71 27.20 -6.85
CA VAL A 91 -7.51 27.73 -5.73
C VAL A 91 -6.60 28.35 -4.67
N ASP A 92 -6.85 29.61 -4.34
CA ASP A 92 -6.14 30.27 -3.24
C ASP A 92 -6.65 29.76 -1.89
N GLY A 93 -5.73 29.44 -0.99
CA GLY A 93 -6.05 28.97 0.35
C GLY A 93 -5.02 27.97 0.89
N ASN A 94 -5.27 27.40 2.07
CA ASN A 94 -4.42 26.37 2.66
C ASN A 94 -4.88 24.97 2.18
N PRO A 95 -4.03 24.14 1.53
CA PRO A 95 -4.40 22.78 1.14
C PRO A 95 -4.85 21.89 2.33
N VAL A 96 -4.40 22.16 3.54
CA VAL A 96 -4.82 21.45 4.77
C VAL A 96 -6.34 21.49 4.97
N ASP A 97 -7.01 22.55 4.51
CA ASP A 97 -8.48 22.65 4.61
C ASP A 97 -9.17 21.55 3.78
N ALA A 98 -8.60 21.19 2.62
CA ALA A 98 -9.10 20.06 1.83
C ALA A 98 -8.87 18.71 2.53
N ALA A 99 -7.74 18.52 3.23
CA ALA A 99 -7.53 17.33 4.06
C ALA A 99 -8.57 17.23 5.17
N LYS A 100 -8.86 18.33 5.87
CA LYS A 100 -9.89 18.38 6.92
C LYS A 100 -11.30 18.10 6.36
N ALA A 101 -11.61 18.57 5.15
CA ALA A 101 -12.87 18.26 4.48
C ALA A 101 -13.00 16.78 4.15
N LEU A 102 -11.92 16.14 3.67
CA LEU A 102 -11.85 14.69 3.43
C LEU A 102 -12.02 13.89 4.72
N ASP A 103 -11.32 14.27 5.79
CA ASP A 103 -11.40 13.62 7.09
C ASP A 103 -12.83 13.66 7.67
N LYS A 104 -13.45 14.84 7.59
CA LYS A 104 -14.84 15.03 8.00
C LYS A 104 -15.80 14.16 7.20
N ALA A 105 -15.67 14.13 5.88
CA ALA A 105 -16.52 13.31 5.01
C ALA A 105 -16.32 11.81 5.27
N ALA A 106 -15.06 11.36 5.41
CA ALA A 106 -14.73 9.97 5.69
C ALA A 106 -15.29 9.48 7.04
N LYS A 107 -15.21 10.32 8.06
CA LYS A 107 -15.82 10.03 9.38
C LYS A 107 -17.33 9.95 9.32
N GLU A 108 -17.98 10.83 8.55
CA GLU A 108 -19.43 10.82 8.41
C GLU A 108 -19.95 9.55 7.73
N VAL A 109 -19.26 9.08 6.69
CA VAL A 109 -19.63 7.83 6.01
C VAL A 109 -19.12 6.58 6.71
N GLY A 110 -18.30 6.73 7.75
CA GLY A 110 -17.83 5.63 8.60
C GLY A 110 -16.71 4.78 8.02
N VAL A 111 -15.94 5.28 7.03
CA VAL A 111 -14.82 4.53 6.44
C VAL A 111 -13.57 4.62 7.30
N ASN A 112 -12.70 3.62 7.17
CA ASN A 112 -11.48 3.51 7.95
C ASN A 112 -10.38 4.47 7.50
N PHE A 113 -10.25 4.68 6.17
CA PHE A 113 -9.24 5.54 5.56
C PHE A 113 -9.75 6.24 4.31
N VAL A 114 -9.19 7.43 4.02
CA VAL A 114 -9.34 8.13 2.75
C VAL A 114 -7.97 8.53 2.21
N GLY A 115 -7.62 8.00 1.05
CA GLY A 115 -6.41 8.35 0.30
C GLY A 115 -6.68 9.39 -0.78
N GLY A 116 -5.61 10.05 -1.23
CA GLY A 116 -5.68 11.05 -2.30
C GLY A 116 -5.25 12.46 -1.88
N TYR A 117 -4.82 12.67 -0.62
CA TYR A 117 -4.07 13.89 -0.29
C TYR A 117 -2.67 13.81 -0.90
N SER A 118 -2.60 13.84 -2.22
CA SER A 118 -1.48 13.36 -3.02
C SER A 118 -1.05 14.36 -4.08
N ALA A 119 0.23 14.20 -4.52
CA ALA A 119 0.81 14.95 -5.64
C ALA A 119 1.60 14.01 -6.56
N LEU A 120 1.58 14.28 -7.88
CA LEU A 120 2.25 13.51 -8.93
C LEU A 120 3.34 14.39 -9.56
N VAL A 121 4.58 14.30 -9.06
CA VAL A 121 5.67 15.22 -9.36
C VAL A 121 6.87 14.58 -10.06
N GLU A 122 6.68 13.38 -10.64
CA GLU A 122 7.73 12.66 -11.35
C GLU A 122 8.33 13.44 -12.55
N LYS A 123 7.56 14.37 -13.13
CA LYS A 123 7.96 15.22 -14.26
C LYS A 123 8.34 16.64 -13.84
N GLY A 124 8.32 16.93 -12.55
CA GLY A 124 8.52 18.26 -11.97
C GLY A 124 7.32 18.70 -11.16
N ALA A 125 7.51 19.58 -10.20
CA ALA A 125 6.47 20.06 -9.31
C ALA A 125 6.06 21.51 -9.66
N THR A 126 4.76 21.73 -9.84
CA THR A 126 4.17 23.06 -9.91
C THR A 126 4.19 23.74 -8.53
N THR A 127 3.97 25.05 -8.47
CA THR A 127 3.87 25.79 -7.21
C THR A 127 2.76 25.24 -6.32
N ALA A 128 1.63 24.83 -6.89
CA ALA A 128 0.51 24.23 -6.14
C ALA A 128 0.87 22.88 -5.53
N GLU A 129 1.56 22.01 -6.29
CA GLU A 129 2.05 20.73 -5.80
C GLU A 129 3.10 20.89 -4.70
N GLN A 130 4.04 21.84 -4.85
CA GLN A 130 5.02 22.17 -3.81
C GLN A 130 4.34 22.64 -2.52
N LYS A 131 3.30 23.47 -2.63
CA LYS A 131 2.50 23.94 -1.50
C LYS A 131 1.78 22.79 -0.81
N LEU A 132 1.16 21.88 -1.57
CA LEU A 132 0.52 20.70 -1.02
C LEU A 132 1.54 19.79 -0.33
N ILE A 133 2.66 19.47 -0.97
CA ILE A 133 3.71 18.61 -0.37
C ILE A 133 4.22 19.21 0.94
N SER A 134 4.45 20.53 0.98
CA SER A 134 4.88 21.19 2.20
C SER A 134 3.84 21.22 3.31
N SER A 135 2.57 21.01 3.00
CA SER A 135 1.47 20.96 3.96
C SER A 135 1.16 19.55 4.49
N ILE A 136 1.78 18.50 3.91
CA ILE A 136 1.53 17.11 4.30
C ILE A 136 1.75 16.85 5.81
N PRO A 137 2.83 17.33 6.45
CA PRO A 137 3.03 17.11 7.88
C PRO A 137 1.87 17.63 8.73
N GLU A 138 1.44 18.89 8.50
CA GLU A 138 0.30 19.48 9.21
C GLU A 138 -1.01 18.74 8.89
N ALA A 139 -1.25 18.41 7.63
CA ALA A 139 -2.46 17.70 7.23
C ALA A 139 -2.59 16.35 7.95
N LEU A 140 -1.52 15.54 7.97
CA LEU A 140 -1.54 14.22 8.60
C LEU A 140 -1.51 14.27 10.13
N ALA A 141 -0.96 15.33 10.73
CA ALA A 141 -0.98 15.53 12.17
C ALA A 141 -2.35 16.03 12.69
N THR A 142 -3.15 16.69 11.83
CA THR A 142 -4.43 17.30 12.21
C THR A 142 -5.65 16.54 11.71
N THR A 143 -5.47 15.39 11.06
CA THR A 143 -6.53 14.50 10.56
C THR A 143 -6.30 13.07 11.03
N ASP A 144 -7.37 12.32 11.26
CA ASP A 144 -7.28 10.97 11.80
C ASP A 144 -7.15 9.92 10.67
N VAL A 145 -8.00 10.00 9.64
CA VAL A 145 -8.17 8.93 8.62
C VAL A 145 -7.64 9.30 7.24
N VAL A 146 -7.10 10.51 7.06
CA VAL A 146 -6.51 10.94 5.78
C VAL A 146 -5.13 10.31 5.60
N CYS A 147 -4.92 9.74 4.40
CA CYS A 147 -3.64 9.23 3.96
C CYS A 147 -3.11 10.04 2.77
N SER A 148 -1.80 10.14 2.68
CA SER A 148 -1.09 10.93 1.67
C SER A 148 -0.09 10.11 0.88
N SER A 149 0.15 10.52 -0.36
CA SER A 149 1.26 9.99 -1.15
C SER A 149 1.83 11.04 -2.12
N VAL A 150 3.10 10.84 -2.46
CA VAL A 150 3.76 11.63 -3.50
C VAL A 150 4.47 10.70 -4.46
N ASN A 151 4.08 10.76 -5.75
CA ASN A 151 4.78 10.03 -6.80
C ASN A 151 5.92 10.89 -7.35
N ILE A 152 7.18 10.45 -7.13
CA ILE A 152 8.37 11.25 -7.46
C ILE A 152 9.12 10.75 -8.69
N ALA A 153 8.75 9.58 -9.21
CA ALA A 153 9.49 8.94 -10.29
C ALA A 153 8.59 8.10 -11.18
N SER A 154 8.98 7.96 -12.43
CA SER A 154 8.41 6.97 -13.35
C SER A 154 9.43 6.47 -14.35
N SER A 155 9.22 5.26 -14.89
CA SER A 155 10.08 4.71 -15.93
C SER A 155 10.11 5.55 -17.21
N ARG A 156 9.19 6.51 -17.37
CA ARG A 156 9.12 7.43 -18.51
C ARG A 156 9.77 8.78 -18.25
N ALA A 157 9.62 9.32 -17.02
CA ALA A 157 10.13 10.65 -16.65
C ALA A 157 11.51 10.60 -15.97
N GLY A 158 11.89 9.45 -15.41
CA GLY A 158 13.05 9.33 -14.54
C GLY A 158 12.70 9.64 -13.07
N ILE A 159 13.69 10.07 -12.29
CA ILE A 159 13.54 10.31 -10.85
C ILE A 159 13.72 11.80 -10.57
N ASN A 160 12.75 12.41 -9.93
CA ASN A 160 12.81 13.79 -9.45
C ASN A 160 13.55 13.85 -8.10
N MET A 161 14.86 14.17 -8.13
CA MET A 161 15.70 14.20 -6.94
C MET A 161 15.38 15.39 -6.01
N ASP A 162 14.83 16.49 -6.55
CA ASP A 162 14.36 17.61 -5.74
C ASP A 162 13.15 17.19 -4.90
N ALA A 163 12.25 16.41 -5.49
CA ALA A 163 11.13 15.83 -4.77
C ALA A 163 11.56 14.76 -3.76
N ALA A 164 12.52 13.89 -4.10
CA ALA A 164 13.09 12.91 -3.16
C ALA A 164 13.70 13.61 -1.93
N LYS A 165 14.47 14.68 -2.14
CA LYS A 165 15.01 15.51 -1.06
C LYS A 165 13.90 16.10 -0.21
N LYS A 166 12.90 16.72 -0.82
CA LYS A 166 11.79 17.36 -0.10
C LYS A 166 11.00 16.35 0.72
N MET A 167 10.81 15.14 0.20
CA MET A 167 10.07 14.08 0.93
C MET A 167 10.81 13.58 2.16
N GLY A 168 12.14 13.49 2.14
CA GLY A 168 12.91 13.20 3.36
C GLY A 168 12.73 14.25 4.46
N GLU A 169 12.64 15.53 4.09
CA GLU A 169 12.33 16.63 5.02
C GLU A 169 10.90 16.53 5.56
N VAL A 170 9.92 16.27 4.68
CA VAL A 170 8.49 16.12 5.01
C VAL A 170 8.28 14.94 5.97
N ILE A 171 8.92 13.79 5.76
CA ILE A 171 8.83 12.63 6.65
C ILE A 171 9.39 12.96 8.03
N LYS A 172 10.53 13.66 8.12
CA LYS A 172 11.10 14.08 9.41
C LYS A 172 10.19 15.05 10.15
N GLU A 173 9.61 16.02 9.45
CA GLU A 173 8.67 16.98 10.03
C GLU A 173 7.38 16.28 10.50
N ALA A 174 6.82 15.38 9.70
CA ALA A 174 5.64 14.59 10.05
C ALA A 174 5.88 13.72 11.30
N ALA A 175 7.07 13.11 11.40
CA ALA A 175 7.46 12.33 12.57
C ALA A 175 7.53 13.19 13.83
N GLU A 176 8.14 14.37 13.76
CA GLU A 176 8.26 15.28 14.90
C GLU A 176 6.90 15.82 15.35
N LEU A 177 6.00 16.17 14.40
CA LEU A 177 4.66 16.67 14.74
C LEU A 177 3.78 15.60 15.41
N THR A 178 4.08 14.32 15.22
CA THR A 178 3.31 13.21 15.81
C THR A 178 4.14 12.32 16.72
N LYS A 179 5.21 12.86 17.31
CA LYS A 179 6.15 12.11 18.16
C LYS A 179 5.50 11.48 19.39
N ASP A 180 4.47 12.11 19.94
CA ASP A 180 3.76 11.62 21.10
C ASP A 180 2.81 10.43 20.77
N ASP A 181 2.63 10.14 19.48
CA ASP A 181 1.86 9.02 18.94
C ASP A 181 2.71 8.19 17.97
N SER A 182 3.92 7.80 18.40
CA SER A 182 4.83 6.93 17.64
C SER A 182 5.11 7.36 16.20
N ALA A 183 5.06 8.67 15.91
CA ALA A 183 5.22 9.22 14.56
C ALA A 183 4.17 8.69 13.54
N ILE A 184 2.94 8.49 13.97
CA ILE A 184 1.84 7.86 13.20
C ILE A 184 1.56 8.55 11.85
N ALA A 185 1.84 9.85 11.70
CA ALA A 185 1.70 10.53 10.43
C ALA A 185 2.55 9.88 9.33
N CYS A 186 3.73 9.34 9.66
CA CYS A 186 4.58 8.65 8.72
C CYS A 186 3.98 7.30 8.25
N ALA A 187 3.19 6.62 9.06
CA ALA A 187 2.47 5.41 8.66
C ALA A 187 1.34 5.69 7.66
N LYS A 188 0.86 6.95 7.61
CA LYS A 188 -0.17 7.42 6.66
C LYS A 188 0.42 8.09 5.41
N LEU A 189 1.75 8.10 5.24
CA LEU A 189 2.47 8.77 4.15
C LEU A 189 3.29 7.77 3.34
N VAL A 190 3.11 7.78 2.02
CA VAL A 190 3.85 6.91 1.10
C VAL A 190 4.52 7.74 0.00
N VAL A 191 5.79 7.46 -0.29
CA VAL A 191 6.48 8.01 -1.46
C VAL A 191 6.57 6.94 -2.53
N PHE A 192 6.03 7.21 -3.71
CA PHE A 192 5.95 6.25 -4.81
C PHE A 192 6.92 6.56 -5.95
N ALA A 193 7.31 5.50 -6.64
CA ALA A 193 7.75 5.50 -8.03
C ALA A 193 6.83 4.58 -8.85
N ASN A 194 6.49 4.98 -10.07
CA ASN A 194 5.54 4.27 -10.95
C ASN A 194 4.21 3.95 -10.23
N SER A 195 3.64 4.91 -9.52
CA SER A 195 2.35 4.71 -8.84
C SER A 195 1.25 4.34 -9.83
N VAL A 196 0.31 3.50 -9.40
CA VAL A 196 -0.87 3.11 -10.17
C VAL A 196 -2.11 3.85 -9.66
N GLY A 197 -3.01 4.21 -10.57
CA GLY A 197 -4.23 4.96 -10.26
C GLY A 197 -5.39 4.13 -9.74
N ASP A 198 -5.28 2.80 -9.83
CA ASP A 198 -6.30 1.82 -9.47
C ASP A 198 -5.98 1.04 -8.18
N ASN A 199 -5.12 1.57 -7.32
CA ASN A 199 -4.68 0.89 -6.10
C ASN A 199 -5.71 1.01 -4.96
N PRO A 200 -6.43 -0.07 -4.58
CA PRO A 200 -7.39 -0.03 -3.49
C PRO A 200 -6.77 -0.33 -2.11
N PHE A 201 -5.52 -0.75 -2.07
CA PHE A 201 -4.95 -1.50 -0.96
C PHE A 201 -4.06 -0.68 -0.05
N MET A 202 -3.14 0.07 -0.63
CA MET A 202 -2.09 0.78 0.09
C MET A 202 -2.62 2.03 0.80
N ALA A 203 -2.11 2.34 1.98
CA ALA A 203 -2.25 3.68 2.55
C ALA A 203 -1.67 4.71 1.57
N GLY A 204 -2.34 5.85 1.38
CA GLY A 204 -1.94 6.84 0.40
C GLY A 204 -2.31 6.49 -1.06
N ALA A 205 -3.10 5.44 -1.29
CA ALA A 205 -3.74 5.22 -2.59
C ALA A 205 -4.50 6.47 -3.06
N PHE A 206 -4.59 6.65 -4.35
CA PHE A 206 -5.39 7.73 -4.94
C PHE A 206 -6.21 7.19 -6.13
N HIS A 207 -7.23 7.93 -6.52
CA HIS A 207 -8.02 7.62 -7.71
C HIS A 207 -7.42 8.34 -8.91
N GLY A 208 -6.93 7.56 -9.88
CA GLY A 208 -6.28 8.08 -11.08
C GLY A 208 -7.24 8.89 -11.97
N ILE A 209 -6.69 9.83 -12.72
CA ILE A 209 -7.49 10.67 -13.64
C ILE A 209 -8.01 9.90 -14.86
N GLU A 210 -7.46 8.73 -15.12
CA GLU A 210 -7.86 7.84 -16.23
C GLU A 210 -8.93 6.84 -15.79
N GLU A 211 -9.23 6.77 -14.49
CA GLU A 211 -10.23 5.88 -13.92
C GLU A 211 -11.66 6.41 -14.12
N PRO A 212 -12.68 5.53 -14.03
CA PRO A 212 -14.09 5.96 -14.07
C PRO A 212 -14.42 7.01 -13.01
N ASP A 213 -15.47 7.82 -13.24
CA ASP A 213 -15.89 8.89 -12.32
C ASP A 213 -16.15 8.40 -10.88
N CYS A 214 -16.66 7.17 -10.75
CA CYS A 214 -16.76 6.44 -9.48
C CYS A 214 -16.62 4.95 -9.76
N VAL A 215 -15.89 4.23 -8.92
CA VAL A 215 -15.61 2.79 -9.09
C VAL A 215 -15.43 2.12 -7.72
N VAL A 216 -15.79 0.84 -7.60
CA VAL A 216 -15.48 0.03 -6.43
C VAL A 216 -14.44 -1.03 -6.78
N SER A 217 -13.37 -1.10 -6.02
CA SER A 217 -12.28 -2.07 -6.15
C SER A 217 -12.09 -2.84 -4.85
N VAL A 218 -11.53 -4.05 -4.95
CA VAL A 218 -11.38 -4.96 -3.81
C VAL A 218 -9.93 -5.34 -3.63
N GLY A 219 -9.43 -5.21 -2.43
CA GLY A 219 -8.13 -5.78 -2.02
C GLY A 219 -8.36 -7.07 -1.23
N VAL A 220 -7.83 -8.17 -1.75
CA VAL A 220 -7.89 -9.48 -1.07
C VAL A 220 -6.54 -9.87 -0.53
N SER A 221 -6.54 -10.44 0.66
CA SER A 221 -5.35 -10.99 1.28
C SER A 221 -5.59 -12.43 1.70
N GLY A 222 -4.53 -13.17 1.90
CA GLY A 222 -4.62 -14.56 2.36
C GLY A 222 -3.26 -15.22 2.49
N PRO A 223 -2.27 -14.57 3.17
CA PRO A 223 -1.00 -15.26 3.48
C PRO A 223 -1.25 -16.57 4.20
N GLY A 224 -2.17 -16.61 5.17
CA GLY A 224 -2.53 -17.82 5.90
C GLY A 224 -3.07 -18.96 5.02
N VAL A 225 -3.81 -18.64 3.95
CA VAL A 225 -4.28 -19.65 2.99
C VAL A 225 -3.11 -20.27 2.23
N VAL A 226 -2.15 -19.43 1.79
CA VAL A 226 -0.95 -19.88 1.07
C VAL A 226 -0.02 -20.65 2.02
N ASP A 227 0.21 -20.14 3.22
CA ASP A 227 1.03 -20.75 4.26
C ASP A 227 0.55 -22.20 4.57
N ARG A 228 -0.75 -22.35 4.80
CA ARG A 228 -1.35 -23.67 5.04
C ARG A 228 -1.24 -24.62 3.85
N ALA A 229 -1.42 -24.09 2.63
CA ALA A 229 -1.29 -24.90 1.43
C ALA A 229 0.13 -25.47 1.29
N LEU A 230 1.16 -24.69 1.65
CA LEU A 230 2.56 -25.13 1.59
C LEU A 230 2.94 -26.05 2.76
N GLY A 231 2.37 -25.88 3.94
CA GLY A 231 2.66 -26.73 5.11
C GLY A 231 2.41 -28.24 4.89
N SER A 232 1.67 -28.60 3.84
CA SER A 232 1.44 -30.00 3.43
C SER A 232 2.44 -30.53 2.38
N LEU A 233 3.38 -29.69 1.91
CA LEU A 233 4.28 -29.98 0.78
C LEU A 233 5.75 -30.18 1.19
N GLU A 234 5.99 -30.68 2.37
CA GLU A 234 7.36 -30.95 2.84
C GLU A 234 8.11 -31.83 1.85
N GLY A 235 9.29 -31.37 1.40
CA GLY A 235 10.12 -32.10 0.43
C GLY A 235 9.67 -31.99 -1.04
N ALA A 236 8.63 -31.23 -1.35
CA ALA A 236 8.21 -30.96 -2.73
C ALA A 236 9.23 -30.10 -3.48
N SER A 237 9.30 -30.26 -4.80
CA SER A 237 10.13 -29.41 -5.64
C SER A 237 9.54 -27.99 -5.78
N LEU A 238 10.39 -26.98 -6.07
CA LEU A 238 9.95 -25.59 -6.16
C LEU A 238 8.89 -25.34 -7.25
N ASP A 239 8.87 -26.12 -8.32
CA ASP A 239 7.82 -26.08 -9.33
C ASP A 239 6.47 -26.59 -8.79
N GLN A 240 6.47 -27.63 -7.94
CA GLN A 240 5.27 -28.11 -7.25
C GLN A 240 4.77 -27.06 -6.23
N VAL A 241 5.69 -26.43 -5.50
CA VAL A 241 5.37 -25.29 -4.61
C VAL A 241 4.70 -24.15 -5.40
N ALA A 242 5.26 -23.74 -6.53
CA ALA A 242 4.69 -22.71 -7.38
C ALA A 242 3.28 -23.05 -7.88
N GLU A 243 3.02 -24.32 -8.26
CA GLU A 243 1.68 -24.77 -8.68
C GLU A 243 0.67 -24.69 -7.53
N GLU A 244 1.06 -25.01 -6.29
CA GLU A 244 0.16 -24.94 -5.16
C GLU A 244 -0.15 -23.48 -4.75
N VAL A 245 0.87 -22.60 -4.76
CA VAL A 245 0.66 -21.16 -4.57
C VAL A 245 -0.31 -20.60 -5.61
N LYS A 246 -0.18 -20.98 -6.89
CA LYS A 246 -1.12 -20.54 -7.94
C LYS A 246 -2.56 -20.98 -7.66
N LYS A 247 -2.77 -22.21 -7.19
CA LYS A 247 -4.10 -22.73 -6.86
C LYS A 247 -4.71 -21.97 -5.67
N ALA A 248 -3.91 -21.70 -4.62
CA ALA A 248 -4.36 -20.90 -3.48
C ALA A 248 -4.74 -19.48 -3.92
N ALA A 249 -3.87 -18.82 -4.68
CA ALA A 249 -4.09 -17.48 -5.22
C ALA A 249 -5.35 -17.41 -6.12
N PHE A 250 -5.59 -18.44 -6.94
CA PHE A 250 -6.80 -18.55 -7.75
C PHE A 250 -8.06 -18.56 -6.87
N LYS A 251 -8.10 -19.39 -5.82
CA LYS A 251 -9.25 -19.49 -4.90
C LYS A 251 -9.51 -18.16 -4.20
N ILE A 252 -8.46 -17.53 -3.64
CA ILE A 252 -8.51 -16.24 -2.95
C ILE A 252 -9.10 -15.16 -3.89
N THR A 253 -8.60 -15.07 -5.12
CA THR A 253 -9.08 -14.10 -6.12
C THR A 253 -10.56 -14.30 -6.47
N ARG A 254 -11.03 -15.54 -6.55
CA ARG A 254 -12.44 -15.83 -6.83
C ARG A 254 -13.38 -15.34 -5.70
N ALA A 255 -12.94 -15.43 -4.45
CA ALA A 255 -13.69 -14.87 -3.33
C ALA A 255 -13.77 -13.32 -3.45
N GLY A 256 -12.67 -12.67 -3.76
CA GLY A 256 -12.64 -11.22 -4.00
C GLY A 256 -13.52 -10.79 -5.16
N GLN A 257 -13.55 -11.55 -6.26
CA GLN A 257 -14.43 -11.28 -7.39
C GLN A 257 -15.91 -11.35 -7.00
N LEU A 258 -16.29 -12.31 -6.18
CA LEU A 258 -17.67 -12.43 -5.70
C LEU A 258 -18.06 -11.18 -4.91
N VAL A 259 -17.25 -10.80 -3.91
CA VAL A 259 -17.50 -9.62 -3.08
C VAL A 259 -17.54 -8.34 -3.93
N GLY A 260 -16.57 -8.15 -4.84
CA GLY A 260 -16.53 -6.96 -5.71
C GLY A 260 -17.74 -6.86 -6.64
N THR A 261 -18.23 -7.99 -7.18
CA THR A 261 -19.44 -8.01 -8.02
C THR A 261 -20.67 -7.61 -7.20
N MET A 262 -20.84 -8.20 -6.01
CA MET A 262 -21.98 -7.87 -5.13
C MET A 262 -21.94 -6.41 -4.68
N ALA A 263 -20.75 -5.89 -4.32
CA ALA A 263 -20.58 -4.49 -3.94
C ALA A 263 -20.93 -3.54 -5.10
N SER A 264 -20.43 -3.82 -6.30
CA SER A 264 -20.75 -3.06 -7.53
C SER A 264 -22.25 -3.01 -7.81
N GLU A 265 -22.92 -4.15 -7.78
CA GLU A 265 -24.36 -4.24 -8.04
C GLU A 265 -25.19 -3.48 -6.99
N ARG A 266 -24.86 -3.62 -5.70
CA ARG A 266 -25.61 -2.98 -4.60
C ARG A 266 -25.38 -1.48 -4.51
N LEU A 267 -24.15 -1.03 -4.83
CA LEU A 267 -23.79 0.38 -4.85
C LEU A 267 -24.21 1.08 -6.14
N GLY A 268 -24.45 0.33 -7.22
CA GLY A 268 -24.77 0.89 -8.54
C GLY A 268 -23.59 1.59 -9.21
N VAL A 269 -22.35 1.19 -8.89
CA VAL A 269 -21.11 1.72 -9.46
C VAL A 269 -20.32 0.62 -10.18
N PRO A 270 -19.51 0.94 -11.22
CA PRO A 270 -18.69 -0.05 -11.90
C PRO A 270 -17.78 -0.82 -10.94
N PHE A 271 -17.59 -2.11 -11.20
CA PHE A 271 -16.53 -2.89 -10.56
C PHE A 271 -15.20 -2.59 -11.27
N GLY A 272 -14.23 -2.10 -10.53
CA GLY A 272 -12.88 -1.81 -10.99
C GLY A 272 -12.00 -3.05 -11.02
N ILE A 273 -11.06 -3.14 -10.08
CA ILE A 273 -10.08 -4.23 -10.06
C ILE A 273 -10.14 -5.04 -8.76
N ILE A 274 -9.49 -6.19 -8.82
CA ILE A 274 -9.08 -6.96 -7.66
C ILE A 274 -7.57 -6.79 -7.50
N ASP A 275 -7.16 -6.28 -6.35
CA ASP A 275 -5.78 -6.32 -5.92
C ASP A 275 -5.58 -7.58 -5.07
N LEU A 276 -4.89 -8.57 -5.65
CA LEU A 276 -4.48 -9.77 -4.92
C LEU A 276 -3.10 -9.55 -4.34
N SER A 277 -3.07 -9.04 -3.12
CA SER A 277 -1.82 -8.81 -2.40
C SER A 277 -1.76 -9.68 -1.16
N LEU A 278 -0.73 -10.53 -1.07
CA LEU A 278 -0.43 -11.21 0.19
C LEU A 278 0.10 -10.15 1.17
N ALA A 279 -0.81 -9.51 1.88
CA ALA A 279 -0.54 -8.50 2.88
C ALA A 279 -0.72 -9.13 4.26
N PRO A 280 0.37 -9.38 4.98
CA PRO A 280 0.35 -10.07 6.26
C PRO A 280 -0.26 -9.22 7.38
N THR A 281 -0.45 -9.85 8.54
CA THR A 281 -0.66 -9.19 9.82
C THR A 281 0.40 -9.66 10.82
N ALA A 282 0.55 -8.92 11.93
CA ALA A 282 1.47 -9.32 13.00
C ALA A 282 0.99 -10.55 13.80
N GLU A 283 -0.10 -11.18 13.38
CA GLU A 283 -0.65 -12.37 14.00
C GLU A 283 0.00 -13.66 13.48
N LEU A 284 0.05 -14.69 14.34
CA LEU A 284 0.56 -16.01 13.94
C LEU A 284 -0.32 -16.65 12.86
N GLY A 285 0.33 -17.22 11.83
CA GLY A 285 -0.34 -17.90 10.73
C GLY A 285 -0.80 -16.99 9.59
N ASP A 286 -0.40 -15.69 9.62
CA ASP A 286 -0.70 -14.73 8.54
C ASP A 286 0.57 -13.94 8.17
N SER A 287 1.65 -14.65 7.80
CA SER A 287 2.99 -14.09 7.55
C SER A 287 3.51 -14.51 6.17
N VAL A 288 3.93 -13.53 5.39
CA VAL A 288 4.64 -13.77 4.12
C VAL A 288 6.04 -14.33 4.37
N ALA A 289 6.70 -13.89 5.44
CA ALA A 289 8.00 -14.44 5.82
C ALA A 289 7.92 -15.94 6.11
N HIS A 290 6.92 -16.39 6.86
CA HIS A 290 6.72 -17.82 7.15
C HIS A 290 6.44 -18.63 5.87
N ILE A 291 5.70 -18.07 4.89
CA ILE A 291 5.53 -18.71 3.57
C ILE A 291 6.89 -18.98 2.92
N LEU A 292 7.81 -18.01 2.98
CA LEU A 292 9.15 -18.16 2.41
C LEU A 292 9.98 -19.20 3.19
N GLU A 293 9.81 -19.28 4.49
CA GLU A 293 10.46 -20.26 5.36
C GLU A 293 9.95 -21.69 5.07
N HIS A 294 8.66 -21.88 4.82
CA HIS A 294 8.12 -23.16 4.36
C HIS A 294 8.66 -23.62 3.00
N MET A 295 9.26 -22.72 2.20
CA MET A 295 10.01 -23.10 0.99
C MET A 295 11.41 -23.67 1.26
N GLY A 296 11.79 -23.80 2.54
CA GLY A 296 13.05 -24.41 2.98
C GLY A 296 14.12 -23.41 3.43
N LEU A 297 13.72 -22.19 3.81
CA LEU A 297 14.61 -21.23 4.47
C LEU A 297 14.48 -21.39 5.97
N ASP A 298 15.61 -21.49 6.71
CA ASP A 298 15.60 -21.54 8.18
C ASP A 298 15.03 -20.24 8.78
N GLN A 299 15.30 -19.11 8.14
CA GLN A 299 14.74 -17.81 8.46
C GLN A 299 14.79 -16.88 7.24
N VAL A 300 13.75 -16.07 7.07
CA VAL A 300 13.74 -15.01 6.06
C VAL A 300 14.89 -14.03 6.31
N GLY A 301 15.49 -13.53 5.22
CA GLY A 301 16.72 -12.69 5.29
C GLY A 301 17.97 -13.45 4.87
N THR A 302 18.04 -14.77 5.05
CA THR A 302 19.16 -15.59 4.59
C THR A 302 19.30 -15.59 3.05
N HIS A 303 20.44 -16.07 2.54
CA HIS A 303 20.63 -16.25 1.10
C HIS A 303 19.57 -17.23 0.56
N GLY A 304 18.94 -16.89 -0.58
CA GLY A 304 17.79 -17.61 -1.13
C GLY A 304 16.46 -16.86 -0.94
N THR A 305 16.32 -16.01 0.05
CA THR A 305 15.08 -15.26 0.34
C THR A 305 14.56 -14.49 -0.88
N THR A 306 15.42 -13.75 -1.59
CA THR A 306 15.01 -13.00 -2.78
C THR A 306 14.54 -13.93 -3.90
N ALA A 307 15.13 -15.11 -4.06
CA ALA A 307 14.70 -16.12 -5.05
C ALA A 307 13.36 -16.76 -4.68
N ALA A 308 13.17 -17.11 -3.39
CA ALA A 308 11.90 -17.62 -2.89
C ALA A 308 10.78 -16.58 -3.05
N LEU A 309 11.06 -15.32 -2.73
CA LEU A 309 10.12 -14.21 -2.94
C LEU A 309 9.76 -14.02 -4.43
N ALA A 310 10.73 -14.20 -5.35
CA ALA A 310 10.46 -14.13 -6.77
C ALA A 310 9.49 -15.24 -7.24
N LEU A 311 9.69 -16.47 -6.75
CA LEU A 311 8.77 -17.57 -7.00
C LEU A 311 7.37 -17.26 -6.45
N LEU A 312 7.29 -16.83 -5.19
CA LEU A 312 6.01 -16.51 -4.55
C LEU A 312 5.26 -15.42 -5.31
N ASN A 313 5.94 -14.29 -5.57
CA ASN A 313 5.33 -13.13 -6.22
C ASN A 313 4.80 -13.45 -7.64
N ASP A 314 5.56 -14.20 -8.43
CA ASP A 314 5.17 -14.62 -9.77
C ASP A 314 4.00 -15.63 -9.73
N ALA A 315 4.05 -16.61 -8.83
CA ALA A 315 2.99 -17.62 -8.70
C ALA A 315 1.66 -17.01 -8.25
N VAL A 316 1.70 -16.06 -7.30
CA VAL A 316 0.51 -15.30 -6.85
C VAL A 316 -0.11 -14.54 -8.01
N LYS A 317 0.67 -13.77 -8.76
CA LYS A 317 0.18 -13.02 -9.92
C LYS A 317 -0.43 -13.93 -10.98
N LYS A 318 0.21 -15.04 -11.30
CA LYS A 318 -0.31 -16.02 -12.26
C LYS A 318 -1.64 -16.63 -11.81
N GLY A 319 -1.75 -17.00 -10.53
CA GLY A 319 -2.99 -17.51 -9.95
C GLY A 319 -4.14 -16.51 -10.02
N GLY A 320 -3.88 -15.25 -9.67
CA GLY A 320 -4.84 -14.16 -9.78
C GLY A 320 -5.32 -13.93 -11.21
N MET A 321 -4.40 -13.80 -12.16
CA MET A 321 -4.72 -13.60 -13.59
C MET A 321 -5.52 -14.75 -14.21
N MET A 322 -5.32 -15.97 -13.73
CA MET A 322 -6.12 -17.12 -14.16
C MET A 322 -7.53 -17.11 -13.59
N ALA A 323 -7.75 -16.49 -12.44
CA ALA A 323 -9.03 -16.44 -11.75
C ALA A 323 -9.96 -15.34 -12.24
N CYS A 324 -9.41 -14.19 -12.63
CA CYS A 324 -10.16 -12.99 -12.96
C CYS A 324 -9.41 -12.13 -13.99
N SER A 325 -10.16 -11.53 -14.93
CA SER A 325 -9.62 -10.58 -15.92
C SER A 325 -9.47 -9.14 -15.38
N ARG A 326 -9.80 -8.91 -14.12
CA ARG A 326 -9.78 -7.58 -13.46
C ARG A 326 -8.71 -7.48 -12.38
N VAL A 327 -7.64 -8.25 -12.48
CA VAL A 327 -6.50 -8.15 -11.55
C VAL A 327 -5.71 -6.89 -11.88
N GLY A 328 -5.43 -6.08 -10.87
CA GLY A 328 -4.74 -4.79 -11.00
C GLY A 328 -4.07 -4.37 -9.70
N GLY A 329 -3.88 -3.06 -9.53
CA GLY A 329 -3.28 -2.49 -8.34
C GLY A 329 -1.82 -2.92 -8.14
N LEU A 330 -1.50 -3.28 -6.91
CA LEU A 330 -0.15 -3.72 -6.48
C LEU A 330 -0.03 -5.24 -6.33
N SER A 331 -0.93 -6.02 -6.93
CA SER A 331 -1.02 -7.49 -6.79
C SER A 331 0.34 -8.19 -6.68
N GLY A 332 0.47 -9.07 -5.70
CA GLY A 332 1.70 -9.82 -5.43
C GLY A 332 1.96 -10.04 -3.96
N SER A 333 3.23 -10.01 -3.54
CA SER A 333 3.63 -10.25 -2.17
C SER A 333 4.14 -8.97 -1.52
N PHE A 334 3.56 -8.56 -0.39
CA PHE A 334 4.00 -7.45 0.45
C PHE A 334 5.00 -7.96 1.50
N ILE A 335 5.91 -7.11 1.90
CA ILE A 335 6.92 -7.41 2.92
C ILE A 335 7.01 -6.27 3.96
N PRO A 336 5.88 -5.83 4.54
CA PRO A 336 5.91 -4.80 5.59
C PRO A 336 6.57 -5.36 6.85
N VAL A 337 7.44 -4.55 7.47
CA VAL A 337 8.17 -5.03 8.65
C VAL A 337 7.26 -5.10 9.88
N SER A 338 6.43 -4.08 10.14
CA SER A 338 5.61 -4.05 11.35
C SER A 338 4.34 -4.91 11.30
N GLU A 339 3.92 -5.27 10.10
CA GLU A 339 2.67 -6.00 9.88
C GLU A 339 2.89 -7.50 9.65
N ASP A 340 4.14 -8.01 9.74
CA ASP A 340 4.48 -9.41 9.48
C ASP A 340 5.32 -9.98 10.63
N LYS A 341 4.75 -10.98 11.34
CA LYS A 341 5.41 -11.59 12.51
C LYS A 341 6.79 -12.17 12.17
N GLY A 342 6.94 -12.85 11.04
CA GLY A 342 8.22 -13.42 10.61
C GLY A 342 9.23 -12.34 10.24
N MET A 343 8.80 -11.24 9.60
CA MET A 343 9.68 -10.09 9.32
C MET A 343 10.14 -9.41 10.60
N ILE A 344 9.24 -9.20 11.58
CA ILE A 344 9.57 -8.67 12.91
C ILE A 344 10.66 -9.53 13.57
N ASP A 345 10.49 -10.84 13.59
CA ASP A 345 11.42 -11.77 14.21
C ASP A 345 12.77 -11.80 13.47
N ALA A 346 12.76 -11.71 12.15
CA ALA A 346 13.97 -11.67 11.34
C ALA A 346 14.79 -10.38 11.53
N VAL A 347 14.12 -9.24 11.74
CA VAL A 347 14.80 -8.00 12.12
C VAL A 347 15.40 -8.12 13.54
N LYS A 348 14.64 -8.67 14.50
CA LYS A 348 15.12 -8.88 15.88
C LYS A 348 16.34 -9.79 15.95
N SER A 349 16.38 -10.84 15.13
CA SER A 349 17.52 -11.77 15.07
C SER A 349 18.72 -11.21 14.28
N GLY A 350 18.54 -10.11 13.53
CA GLY A 350 19.54 -9.56 12.63
C GLY A 350 19.67 -10.32 11.29
N SER A 351 18.77 -11.24 10.98
CA SER A 351 18.72 -11.93 9.68
C SER A 351 18.32 -10.98 8.54
N ILE A 352 17.50 -9.98 8.82
CA ILE A 352 17.13 -8.91 7.88
C ILE A 352 17.84 -7.61 8.26
N SER A 353 18.52 -7.01 7.27
CA SER A 353 19.08 -5.66 7.29
C SER A 353 18.36 -4.78 6.28
N MET A 354 18.59 -3.44 6.32
CA MET A 354 18.09 -2.52 5.30
C MET A 354 18.54 -2.92 3.89
N ASP A 355 19.82 -3.29 3.70
CA ASP A 355 20.34 -3.72 2.40
C ASP A 355 19.64 -5.00 1.89
N LYS A 356 19.27 -5.90 2.82
CA LYS A 356 18.54 -7.11 2.45
C LYS A 356 17.09 -6.79 2.06
N LEU A 357 16.45 -5.90 2.79
CA LEU A 357 15.11 -5.41 2.43
C LEU A 357 15.13 -4.77 1.04
N GLU A 358 16.11 -3.89 0.78
CA GLU A 358 16.28 -3.23 -0.53
C GLU A 358 16.41 -4.26 -1.67
N ALA A 359 17.25 -5.30 -1.48
CA ALA A 359 17.35 -6.38 -2.47
C ALA A 359 16.01 -7.13 -2.67
N MET A 360 15.21 -7.30 -1.62
CA MET A 360 13.90 -7.94 -1.70
C MET A 360 12.87 -7.04 -2.41
N THR A 361 12.97 -5.72 -2.26
CA THR A 361 12.05 -4.77 -2.92
C THR A 361 12.19 -4.74 -4.42
N ALA A 362 13.32 -5.17 -4.97
CA ALA A 362 13.46 -5.38 -6.41
C ALA A 362 12.47 -6.42 -6.96
N ILE A 363 11.96 -7.30 -6.12
CA ILE A 363 11.11 -8.45 -6.46
C ILE A 363 9.69 -8.31 -5.90
N CYS A 364 9.51 -7.82 -4.67
CA CYS A 364 8.19 -7.70 -4.05
C CYS A 364 7.25 -6.78 -4.85
N SER A 365 5.99 -6.72 -4.48
CA SER A 365 5.01 -5.91 -5.21
C SER A 365 4.95 -4.45 -4.78
N VAL A 366 5.59 -4.07 -3.68
CA VAL A 366 5.51 -2.70 -3.13
C VAL A 366 6.87 -2.03 -3.03
N GLY A 367 7.68 -2.31 -2.02
CA GLY A 367 8.91 -1.58 -1.69
C GLY A 367 9.19 -1.62 -0.20
N PHE A 368 9.88 -0.62 0.33
CA PHE A 368 10.02 -0.42 1.77
C PHE A 368 8.67 -0.10 2.39
N ASP A 369 8.24 -0.92 3.33
CA ASP A 369 6.93 -0.76 3.92
C ASP A 369 6.95 -0.95 5.43
N MET A 370 6.39 0.03 6.15
CA MET A 370 6.24 0.04 7.61
C MET A 370 7.53 -0.28 8.37
N ILE A 371 8.61 0.44 8.04
CA ILE A 371 9.94 0.24 8.65
C ILE A 371 10.18 1.31 9.71
N ALA A 372 10.34 0.90 10.97
CA ALA A 372 10.73 1.79 12.05
C ALA A 372 12.24 2.08 11.99
N LEU A 373 12.59 3.36 11.95
CA LEU A 373 13.98 3.84 11.90
C LEU A 373 14.34 4.58 13.21
N PRO A 374 15.65 4.66 13.56
CA PRO A 374 16.09 5.53 14.64
C PRO A 374 15.61 6.97 14.44
N GLY A 375 15.18 7.61 15.51
CA GLY A 375 14.63 8.97 15.45
C GLY A 375 15.61 10.03 14.98
N ASP A 376 16.91 9.78 15.12
CA ASP A 376 18.01 10.65 14.67
C ASP A 376 18.41 10.44 13.20
N THR A 377 17.79 9.48 12.49
CA THR A 377 18.03 9.27 11.06
C THR A 377 17.81 10.58 10.30
N SER A 378 18.82 10.99 9.53
CA SER A 378 18.80 12.29 8.85
C SER A 378 17.79 12.32 7.69
N ALA A 379 17.25 13.51 7.39
CA ALA A 379 16.42 13.69 6.21
C ALA A 379 17.15 13.29 4.91
N ALA A 380 18.46 13.54 4.82
CA ALA A 380 19.26 13.14 3.68
C ALA A 380 19.34 11.62 3.53
N THR A 381 19.50 10.89 4.63
CA THR A 381 19.50 9.41 4.62
C THR A 381 18.15 8.86 4.13
N ILE A 382 17.04 9.41 4.64
CA ILE A 382 15.68 9.03 4.19
C ILE A 382 15.49 9.36 2.70
N SER A 383 15.97 10.53 2.25
CA SER A 383 15.95 10.89 0.83
C SER A 383 16.76 9.93 -0.03
N GLY A 384 17.86 9.38 0.49
CA GLY A 384 18.66 8.33 -0.15
C GLY A 384 17.85 7.05 -0.32
N MET A 385 17.20 6.56 0.72
CA MET A 385 16.32 5.39 0.67
C MET A 385 15.21 5.57 -0.37
N ILE A 386 14.61 6.77 -0.44
CA ILE A 386 13.59 7.11 -1.44
C ILE A 386 14.18 7.07 -2.86
N ALA A 387 15.39 7.59 -3.05
CA ALA A 387 16.06 7.58 -4.36
C ALA A 387 16.41 6.17 -4.81
N ASP A 388 16.89 5.31 -3.91
CA ASP A 388 17.27 3.92 -4.20
C ASP A 388 16.03 3.09 -4.55
N GLU A 389 14.95 3.19 -3.80
CA GLU A 389 13.67 2.54 -4.13
C GLU A 389 13.07 3.04 -5.44
N ALA A 390 13.17 4.36 -5.70
CA ALA A 390 12.75 4.93 -6.99
C ALA A 390 13.59 4.38 -8.14
N ALA A 391 14.90 4.20 -7.95
CA ALA A 391 15.79 3.61 -8.96
C ALA A 391 15.42 2.14 -9.24
N ILE A 392 15.17 1.35 -8.19
CA ILE A 392 14.70 -0.03 -8.32
C ILE A 392 13.38 -0.07 -9.11
N GLY A 393 12.41 0.78 -8.77
CA GLY A 393 11.12 0.84 -9.46
C GLY A 393 11.24 1.24 -10.93
N VAL A 394 12.01 2.29 -11.21
CA VAL A 394 12.20 2.82 -12.56
C VAL A 394 12.93 1.83 -13.46
N MET A 395 14.00 1.19 -12.94
CA MET A 395 14.80 0.23 -13.72
C MET A 395 14.07 -1.09 -13.96
N ASN A 396 13.26 -1.55 -13.03
CA ASN A 396 12.52 -2.81 -13.15
C ASN A 396 11.09 -2.64 -13.70
N HIS A 397 10.66 -1.42 -14.07
CA HIS A 397 9.31 -1.13 -14.55
C HIS A 397 8.23 -1.62 -13.59
N LYS A 398 8.44 -1.48 -12.30
CA LYS A 398 7.50 -1.83 -11.25
C LYS A 398 7.18 -0.63 -10.36
N THR A 399 6.05 -0.67 -9.69
CA THR A 399 5.79 0.26 -8.59
C THR A 399 6.72 -0.06 -7.42
N THR A 400 7.36 0.97 -6.86
CA THR A 400 7.98 0.93 -5.54
C THR A 400 7.40 2.02 -4.65
N ALA A 401 7.38 1.75 -3.36
CA ALA A 401 6.88 2.64 -2.33
C ALA A 401 7.89 2.73 -1.18
N VAL A 402 7.92 3.86 -0.51
CA VAL A 402 8.68 4.06 0.72
C VAL A 402 7.73 4.56 1.80
N ARG A 403 7.54 3.72 2.83
CA ARG A 403 6.80 4.04 4.05
C ARG A 403 7.72 3.71 5.23
N VAL A 404 8.53 4.69 5.62
CA VAL A 404 9.50 4.59 6.71
C VAL A 404 9.14 5.56 7.83
N ILE A 405 9.39 5.16 9.06
CA ILE A 405 8.92 5.85 10.26
C ILE A 405 10.12 6.14 11.16
N PRO A 406 10.77 7.31 11.03
CA PRO A 406 11.83 7.73 11.94
C PRO A 406 11.20 8.16 13.27
N VAL A 407 11.21 7.27 14.27
CA VAL A 407 10.48 7.47 15.54
C VAL A 407 11.33 8.33 16.49
N PRO A 408 10.91 9.57 16.79
CA PRO A 408 11.68 10.46 17.67
C PRO A 408 11.96 9.82 19.03
N GLY A 409 13.23 9.83 19.44
CA GLY A 409 13.70 9.25 20.71
C GLY A 409 13.97 7.75 20.69
N ALA A 410 13.49 7.00 19.70
CA ALA A 410 13.74 5.58 19.60
C ALA A 410 15.15 5.27 19.06
N GLN A 411 15.74 4.18 19.57
CA GLN A 411 17.05 3.67 19.23
C GLN A 411 16.97 2.29 18.60
N VAL A 412 18.03 1.86 17.91
CA VAL A 412 18.12 0.53 17.32
C VAL A 412 17.79 -0.56 18.34
N GLY A 413 16.85 -1.43 18.00
CA GLY A 413 16.38 -2.55 18.83
C GLY A 413 15.18 -2.21 19.73
N ASP A 414 14.82 -0.94 19.88
CA ASP A 414 13.56 -0.57 20.56
C ASP A 414 12.38 -1.12 19.76
N GLU A 415 11.29 -1.44 20.46
CA GLU A 415 10.05 -1.90 19.83
C GLU A 415 9.03 -0.76 19.84
N VAL A 416 8.48 -0.46 18.68
CA VAL A 416 7.49 0.61 18.49
C VAL A 416 6.17 0.04 18.03
N SER A 417 5.07 0.39 18.70
CA SER A 417 3.72 -0.01 18.32
C SER A 417 3.01 1.11 17.57
N PHE A 418 2.38 0.75 16.45
CA PHE A 418 1.56 1.64 15.62
C PHE A 418 0.06 1.37 15.79
N GLY A 419 -0.29 0.31 16.52
CA GLY A 419 -1.67 -0.08 16.84
C GLY A 419 -2.42 -0.74 15.69
N GLY A 420 -3.49 -1.47 16.04
CA GLY A 420 -4.40 -2.11 15.09
C GLY A 420 -3.69 -2.97 14.04
N LEU A 421 -4.11 -2.82 12.79
CA LEU A 421 -3.52 -3.55 11.64
C LEU A 421 -2.11 -3.09 11.28
N LEU A 422 -1.66 -1.91 11.73
CA LEU A 422 -0.31 -1.40 11.47
C LEU A 422 0.77 -2.11 12.32
N GLY A 423 0.35 -2.87 13.33
CA GLY A 423 1.19 -3.74 14.12
C GLY A 423 2.26 -3.04 14.96
N TYR A 424 3.44 -3.64 15.02
CA TYR A 424 4.58 -3.14 15.77
C TYR A 424 5.89 -3.55 15.09
N ALA A 425 6.95 -2.74 15.23
CA ALA A 425 8.25 -3.06 14.63
C ALA A 425 9.40 -2.82 15.58
N PRO A 426 10.46 -3.65 15.51
CA PRO A 426 11.75 -3.28 16.04
C PRO A 426 12.37 -2.18 15.17
N VAL A 427 13.03 -1.21 15.81
CA VAL A 427 13.80 -0.17 15.11
C VAL A 427 15.04 -0.81 14.48
N ILE A 428 15.13 -0.75 13.14
CA ILE A 428 16.20 -1.39 12.37
C ILE A 428 17.45 -0.51 12.29
N PRO A 429 18.67 -1.08 12.30
CA PRO A 429 19.88 -0.32 12.06
C PRO A 429 19.93 0.32 10.68
N VAL A 430 20.36 1.57 10.60
CA VAL A 430 20.55 2.32 9.35
C VAL A 430 22.02 2.67 9.17
N ASN A 431 22.51 2.63 7.92
CA ASN A 431 23.87 3.06 7.60
C ASN A 431 24.06 4.54 7.96
N GLN A 432 25.09 4.83 8.75
CA GLN A 432 25.39 6.17 9.28
C GLN A 432 26.32 7.00 8.35
N VAL A 433 26.80 6.42 7.25
CA VAL A 433 27.64 7.16 6.28
C VAL A 433 26.80 8.22 5.57
N GLY A 434 27.29 9.45 5.59
CA GLY A 434 26.54 10.60 5.07
C GLY A 434 26.44 10.61 3.53
N ASN A 435 25.26 10.92 3.02
CA ASN A 435 24.93 11.04 1.59
C ASN A 435 24.42 12.44 1.20
N ALA A 436 24.46 13.40 2.10
CA ALA A 436 23.86 14.74 1.90
C ALA A 436 24.39 15.46 0.65
N GLN A 437 25.68 15.26 0.29
CA GLN A 437 26.25 15.87 -0.91
C GLN A 437 25.59 15.35 -2.19
N PHE A 438 25.29 14.04 -2.24
CA PHE A 438 24.58 13.43 -3.38
C PHE A 438 23.14 13.96 -3.47
N ILE A 439 22.41 13.94 -2.37
CA ILE A 439 21.01 14.42 -2.31
C ILE A 439 20.93 15.90 -2.66
N ASN A 440 21.86 16.74 -2.19
CA ASN A 440 21.87 18.18 -2.46
C ASN A 440 22.24 18.55 -3.90
N ARG A 441 22.63 17.60 -4.77
CA ARG A 441 22.79 17.86 -6.20
C ARG A 441 21.44 18.19 -6.85
N GLY A 442 20.35 17.60 -6.36
CA GLY A 442 19.00 17.83 -6.88
C GLY A 442 18.84 17.46 -8.36
N GLY A 443 17.86 18.08 -9.01
CA GLY A 443 17.56 17.87 -10.43
C GLY A 443 16.91 16.51 -10.69
N PHE A 444 17.27 15.87 -11.82
CA PHE A 444 16.67 14.60 -12.25
C PHE A 444 17.73 13.54 -12.54
N ILE A 445 17.44 12.28 -12.14
CA ILE A 445 18.08 11.11 -12.75
C ILE A 445 17.24 10.78 -14.00
N PRO A 446 17.83 10.83 -15.21
CA PRO A 446 17.10 10.59 -16.45
C PRO A 446 16.47 9.21 -16.51
N ALA A 447 15.34 9.10 -17.24
CA ALA A 447 14.71 7.83 -17.53
C ALA A 447 15.68 6.85 -18.22
N PRO A 448 15.64 5.55 -17.87
CA PRO A 448 16.52 4.56 -18.49
C PRO A 448 16.17 4.35 -19.98
N VAL A 449 17.16 3.96 -20.78
CA VAL A 449 17.01 3.79 -22.24
C VAL A 449 15.87 2.82 -22.59
N HIS A 450 15.68 1.77 -21.82
CA HIS A 450 14.60 0.80 -22.05
C HIS A 450 13.20 1.36 -21.72
N GLY A 451 13.09 2.48 -21.00
CA GLY A 451 11.83 3.21 -20.77
C GLY A 451 11.21 3.76 -22.05
N PHE A 452 11.97 3.85 -23.16
CA PHE A 452 11.49 4.27 -24.48
C PHE A 452 11.11 3.12 -25.40
N ARG A 453 11.12 1.88 -24.91
CA ARG A 453 10.61 0.75 -25.68
C ARG A 453 9.09 0.77 -25.65
N ASN A 454 8.53 1.09 -26.77
CA ASN A 454 7.09 1.00 -27.03
C ASN A 454 6.77 -0.33 -27.70
#